data_15ab3bf83a47bc560e12fa6494f01dbb
#
_entry.id   15ab3bf83a47bc560e12fa6494f01dbb
#
_cell.length_a   1.000
_cell.length_b   1.000
_cell.length_c   1.000
_cell.angle_alpha   90.00
_cell.angle_beta   90.00
_cell.angle_gamma   90.00
#
_symmetry.space_group_name_H-M   'P 1'
#
loop_
_entity.id
_entity.type
_entity.pdbx_description
1 polymer ?
#
loop_
_entity_poly.entity_id
_entity_poly.type
_entity_poly.pdbx_seq_one_letter_code
_entity_poly.pdbx_strand_id
1 'polypeptide(L)'
;MKKEIHAIILDWAGTTIDYGCFAPVNAFTTAFAHFGIRPTMEETRAPMGMQKRAHIEKMLEGDRLSALWKEKHGGPHTQQDIDEIYNRFELALFEVLHSHTDPLPGVLDTVAKIREMGIVLGSTTGYSQIMMDVIVPLAKKKGYSPDCMVYPDEVAGIGRPYPYMIWRNLEKLGMRSISEVLKIGDTAADMQEGKNAGCLCVGVLKGSSMLGLNEEELAGLGHTETLGLLKTAKQNFKEAGADYVISGITDLPDLITSLGTDEGVEKYV
;
A
#
# COMPACT_ATOMS: atom_id res chain seq x y z
N MET A 1 25.65 0.22 -10.97
CA MET A 1 25.36 -0.33 -12.34
C MET A 1 24.09 0.34 -12.83
N LYS A 2 24.15 0.94 -14.01
CA LYS A 2 22.98 1.57 -14.65
C LYS A 2 21.82 0.57 -14.75
N LYS A 3 20.62 0.99 -14.35
CA LYS A 3 19.41 0.19 -14.44
C LYS A 3 18.40 0.91 -15.34
N GLU A 4 17.96 0.23 -16.36
CA GLU A 4 16.92 0.72 -17.25
C GLU A 4 15.57 0.21 -16.73
N ILE A 5 14.66 1.12 -16.43
CA ILE A 5 13.34 0.81 -15.89
C ILE A 5 12.31 0.95 -17.01
N HIS A 6 11.56 -0.11 -17.25
CA HIS A 6 10.54 -0.16 -18.30
C HIS A 6 9.12 -0.30 -17.74
N ALA A 7 8.96 -0.75 -16.50
CA ALA A 7 7.67 -0.82 -15.84
C ALA A 7 7.72 -0.41 -14.37
N ILE A 8 6.64 0.15 -13.88
CA ILE A 8 6.44 0.48 -12.48
C ILE A 8 5.15 -0.18 -12.01
N ILE A 9 5.21 -0.85 -10.86
CA ILE A 9 4.05 -1.45 -10.21
C ILE A 9 3.71 -0.61 -8.98
N LEU A 10 2.63 0.17 -9.06
CA LEU A 10 2.15 1.07 -8.02
C LEU A 10 1.16 0.36 -7.08
N ASP A 11 1.21 0.66 -5.79
CA ASP A 11 0.09 0.43 -4.89
C ASP A 11 -0.98 1.52 -5.05
N TRP A 12 -2.14 1.32 -4.43
CA TRP A 12 -3.27 2.24 -4.48
C TRP A 12 -3.36 3.12 -3.23
N ALA A 13 -4.00 2.66 -2.16
CA ALA A 13 -4.30 3.47 -0.98
C ALA A 13 -3.03 3.81 -0.18
N GLY A 14 -2.77 5.09 0.02
CA GLY A 14 -1.55 5.58 0.68
C GLY A 14 -0.38 5.84 -0.28
N THR A 15 -0.47 5.36 -1.53
CA THR A 15 0.54 5.56 -2.57
C THR A 15 0.03 6.46 -3.69
N THR A 16 -1.15 6.16 -4.26
CA THR A 16 -1.72 6.88 -5.39
C THR A 16 -3.05 7.55 -5.08
N ILE A 17 -3.82 7.01 -4.15
CA ILE A 17 -5.10 7.54 -3.63
C ILE A 17 -5.14 7.42 -2.11
N ASP A 18 -6.15 8.00 -1.46
CA ASP A 18 -6.43 7.86 -0.01
C ASP A 18 -5.20 8.21 0.86
N TYR A 19 -4.88 9.49 0.94
CA TYR A 19 -3.76 10.02 1.71
C TYR A 19 -3.83 9.56 3.18
N GLY A 20 -2.79 8.86 3.66
CA GLY A 20 -2.73 8.27 5.00
C GLY A 20 -3.47 6.94 5.15
N CYS A 21 -4.09 6.43 4.06
CA CYS A 21 -4.78 5.13 4.03
C CYS A 21 -5.89 5.01 5.10
N PHE A 22 -6.77 6.03 5.18
CA PHE A 22 -7.79 6.11 6.24
C PHE A 22 -9.03 5.27 5.97
N ALA A 23 -9.44 5.06 4.71
CA ALA A 23 -10.61 4.25 4.41
C ALA A 23 -10.57 2.86 5.06
N PRO A 24 -9.53 2.04 4.85
CA PRO A 24 -9.47 0.71 5.47
C PRO A 24 -9.25 0.78 6.98
N VAL A 25 -8.51 1.77 7.51
CA VAL A 25 -8.29 1.93 8.96
C VAL A 25 -9.62 2.13 9.69
N ASN A 26 -10.46 3.05 9.20
CA ASN A 26 -11.76 3.33 9.78
C ASN A 26 -12.70 2.10 9.68
N ALA A 27 -12.65 1.38 8.56
CA ALA A 27 -13.44 0.17 8.37
C ALA A 27 -13.03 -0.96 9.33
N PHE A 28 -11.73 -1.18 9.54
CA PHE A 28 -11.25 -2.17 10.52
C PHE A 28 -11.67 -1.81 11.94
N THR A 29 -11.46 -0.57 12.37
CA THR A 29 -11.84 -0.15 13.72
C THR A 29 -13.34 -0.28 13.96
N THR A 30 -14.16 0.04 12.96
CA THR A 30 -15.63 -0.12 13.01
C THR A 30 -16.02 -1.59 13.09
N ALA A 31 -15.40 -2.45 12.27
CA ALA A 31 -15.69 -3.89 12.27
C ALA A 31 -15.37 -4.53 13.63
N PHE A 32 -14.18 -4.30 14.18
CA PHE A 32 -13.79 -4.82 15.49
C PHE A 32 -14.64 -4.27 16.64
N ALA A 33 -15.06 -3.00 16.56
CA ALA A 33 -15.94 -2.40 17.57
C ALA A 33 -17.30 -3.12 17.67
N HIS A 34 -17.81 -3.67 16.55
CA HIS A 34 -19.04 -4.48 16.55
C HIS A 34 -18.92 -5.72 17.47
N PHE A 35 -17.73 -6.30 17.59
CA PHE A 35 -17.40 -7.41 18.47
C PHE A 35 -16.91 -6.95 19.87
N GLY A 36 -17.06 -5.66 20.18
CA GLY A 36 -16.66 -5.06 21.45
C GLY A 36 -15.16 -4.96 21.66
N ILE A 37 -14.38 -5.05 20.60
CA ILE A 37 -12.92 -4.93 20.61
C ILE A 37 -12.52 -3.61 19.95
N ARG A 38 -11.57 -2.90 20.58
CA ARG A 38 -11.01 -1.67 20.04
C ARG A 38 -9.50 -1.86 19.80
N PRO A 39 -9.09 -2.12 18.57
CA PRO A 39 -7.67 -2.17 18.23
C PRO A 39 -7.04 -0.76 18.36
N THR A 40 -5.77 -0.70 18.66
CA THR A 40 -5.00 0.54 18.56
C THR A 40 -4.73 0.88 17.09
N MET A 41 -4.33 2.13 16.82
CA MET A 41 -3.90 2.53 15.47
C MET A 41 -2.69 1.72 15.00
N GLU A 42 -1.74 1.44 15.89
CA GLU A 42 -0.57 0.63 15.62
C GLU A 42 -0.96 -0.79 15.20
N GLU A 43 -1.82 -1.46 15.98
CA GLU A 43 -2.32 -2.82 15.67
C GLU A 43 -3.10 -2.86 14.37
N THR A 44 -3.88 -1.81 14.07
CA THR A 44 -4.64 -1.70 12.83
C THR A 44 -3.72 -1.48 11.62
N ARG A 45 -2.65 -0.70 11.79
CA ARG A 45 -1.75 -0.33 10.68
C ARG A 45 -0.63 -1.34 10.44
N ALA A 46 -0.23 -2.12 11.43
CA ALA A 46 0.88 -3.05 11.31
C ALA A 46 0.74 -4.04 10.12
N PRO A 47 -0.43 -4.67 9.87
CA PRO A 47 -0.62 -5.53 8.69
C PRO A 47 -1.12 -4.79 7.44
N MET A 48 -1.03 -3.46 7.37
CA MET A 48 -1.52 -2.71 6.21
C MET A 48 -0.84 -3.16 4.92
N GLY A 49 -1.55 -3.07 3.81
CA GLY A 49 -1.09 -3.57 2.51
C GLY A 49 -1.41 -5.04 2.22
N MET A 50 -1.69 -5.85 3.23
CA MET A 50 -2.13 -7.24 3.08
C MET A 50 -3.55 -7.34 2.49
N GLN A 51 -3.89 -8.51 1.94
CA GLN A 51 -5.28 -8.85 1.60
C GLN A 51 -6.15 -8.76 2.86
N LYS A 52 -7.35 -8.18 2.75
CA LYS A 52 -8.11 -7.68 3.92
C LYS A 52 -8.53 -8.75 4.93
N ARG A 53 -8.89 -9.94 4.46
CA ARG A 53 -9.18 -11.07 5.34
C ARG A 53 -7.94 -11.55 6.10
N ALA A 54 -6.80 -11.68 5.41
CA ALA A 54 -5.53 -12.02 6.03
C ALA A 54 -5.03 -10.94 7.01
N HIS A 55 -5.34 -9.67 6.73
CA HIS A 55 -5.06 -8.56 7.64
C HIS A 55 -5.81 -8.73 8.99
N ILE A 56 -7.12 -9.06 8.95
CA ILE A 56 -7.92 -9.33 10.16
C ILE A 56 -7.35 -10.51 10.95
N GLU A 57 -7.03 -11.59 10.27
CA GLU A 57 -6.40 -12.77 10.89
C GLU A 57 -5.09 -12.38 11.59
N LYS A 58 -4.24 -11.60 10.90
CA LYS A 58 -2.99 -11.10 11.46
C LYS A 58 -3.17 -10.20 12.68
N MET A 59 -4.19 -9.36 12.69
CA MET A 59 -4.53 -8.55 13.86
C MET A 59 -4.92 -9.44 15.07
N LEU A 60 -5.72 -10.47 14.85
CA LEU A 60 -6.18 -11.40 15.89
C LEU A 60 -5.06 -12.35 16.39
N GLU A 61 -3.99 -12.54 15.64
CA GLU A 61 -2.78 -13.25 16.09
C GLU A 61 -1.97 -12.44 17.12
N GLY A 62 -2.16 -11.11 17.17
CA GLY A 62 -1.47 -10.25 18.13
C GLY A 62 -1.90 -10.56 19.58
N ASP A 63 -0.92 -10.58 20.49
CA ASP A 63 -1.10 -11.01 21.90
C ASP A 63 -2.27 -10.28 22.58
N ARG A 64 -2.34 -8.95 22.45
CA ARG A 64 -3.38 -8.15 23.11
C ARG A 64 -4.76 -8.41 22.51
N LEU A 65 -4.91 -8.40 21.20
CA LEU A 65 -6.20 -8.62 20.55
C LEU A 65 -6.67 -10.06 20.72
N SER A 66 -5.78 -11.04 20.67
CA SER A 66 -6.08 -12.44 20.98
C SER A 66 -6.58 -12.61 22.42
N ALA A 67 -5.93 -11.96 23.40
CA ALA A 67 -6.36 -12.00 24.79
C ALA A 67 -7.74 -11.36 24.98
N LEU A 68 -7.97 -10.17 24.41
CA LEU A 68 -9.26 -9.48 24.48
C LEU A 68 -10.38 -10.29 23.80
N TRP A 69 -10.08 -10.96 22.69
CA TRP A 69 -11.03 -11.84 22.02
C TRP A 69 -11.47 -12.99 22.96
N LYS A 70 -10.48 -13.70 23.55
CA LYS A 70 -10.75 -14.80 24.49
C LYS A 70 -11.56 -14.36 25.70
N GLU A 71 -11.23 -13.19 26.28
CA GLU A 71 -11.96 -12.62 27.41
C GLU A 71 -13.42 -12.35 27.07
N LYS A 72 -13.70 -11.75 25.90
CA LYS A 72 -15.04 -11.36 25.50
C LYS A 72 -15.91 -12.48 24.95
N HIS A 73 -15.32 -13.42 24.24
CA HIS A 73 -16.03 -14.47 23.50
C HIS A 73 -15.85 -15.87 24.10
N GLY A 74 -15.08 -16.00 25.20
CA GLY A 74 -14.95 -17.26 25.96
C GLY A 74 -13.99 -18.28 25.36
N GLY A 75 -13.30 -17.96 24.26
CA GLY A 75 -12.34 -18.86 23.61
C GLY A 75 -11.49 -18.16 22.54
N PRO A 76 -10.55 -18.90 21.92
CA PRO A 76 -9.78 -18.35 20.80
C PRO A 76 -10.69 -18.06 19.60
N HIS A 77 -10.29 -17.11 18.76
CA HIS A 77 -11.00 -16.85 17.52
C HIS A 77 -10.94 -18.03 16.55
N THR A 78 -11.96 -18.16 15.73
CA THR A 78 -12.11 -19.19 14.69
C THR A 78 -12.05 -18.55 13.30
N GLN A 79 -11.96 -19.38 12.26
CA GLN A 79 -12.05 -18.90 10.88
C GLN A 79 -13.42 -18.26 10.58
N GLN A 80 -14.49 -18.74 11.21
CA GLN A 80 -15.81 -18.15 11.08
C GLN A 80 -15.86 -16.74 11.69
N ASP A 81 -15.21 -16.51 12.83
CA ASP A 81 -15.13 -15.18 13.45
C ASP A 81 -14.39 -14.20 12.54
N ILE A 82 -13.31 -14.65 11.88
CA ILE A 82 -12.55 -13.85 10.89
C ILE A 82 -13.47 -13.48 9.72
N ASP A 83 -14.26 -14.42 9.21
CA ASP A 83 -15.20 -14.19 8.12
C ASP A 83 -16.32 -13.20 8.53
N GLU A 84 -16.83 -13.27 9.75
CA GLU A 84 -17.83 -12.34 10.27
C GLU A 84 -17.26 -10.93 10.45
N ILE A 85 -16.01 -10.79 10.97
CA ILE A 85 -15.32 -9.49 11.05
C ILE A 85 -15.09 -8.94 9.65
N TYR A 86 -14.68 -9.79 8.70
CA TYR A 86 -14.45 -9.39 7.32
C TYR A 86 -15.73 -8.88 6.65
N ASN A 87 -16.85 -9.54 6.83
CA ASN A 87 -18.16 -9.08 6.34
C ASN A 87 -18.52 -7.69 6.91
N ARG A 88 -18.26 -7.45 8.20
CA ARG A 88 -18.49 -6.13 8.82
C ARG A 88 -17.52 -5.08 8.29
N PHE A 89 -16.27 -5.46 8.06
CA PHE A 89 -15.28 -4.60 7.44
C PHE A 89 -15.71 -4.17 6.03
N GLU A 90 -16.16 -5.10 5.18
CA GLU A 90 -16.63 -4.78 3.84
C GLU A 90 -17.78 -3.77 3.86
N LEU A 91 -18.79 -4.00 4.72
CA LEU A 91 -19.92 -3.06 4.85
C LEU A 91 -19.45 -1.66 5.24
N ALA A 92 -18.60 -1.55 6.26
CA ALA A 92 -18.09 -0.27 6.73
C ALA A 92 -17.18 0.41 5.69
N LEU A 93 -16.40 -0.38 4.93
CA LEU A 93 -15.53 0.15 3.89
C LEU A 93 -16.35 0.72 2.73
N PHE A 94 -17.36 0.00 2.24
CA PHE A 94 -18.19 0.46 1.11
C PHE A 94 -18.94 1.75 1.40
N GLU A 95 -19.28 2.04 2.66
CA GLU A 95 -19.89 3.32 3.06
C GLU A 95 -18.99 4.53 2.79
N VAL A 96 -17.66 4.36 2.93
CA VAL A 96 -16.69 5.47 2.84
C VAL A 96 -15.80 5.42 1.60
N LEU A 97 -15.74 4.29 0.91
CA LEU A 97 -14.77 4.04 -0.15
C LEU A 97 -14.82 5.08 -1.29
N HIS A 98 -16.02 5.53 -1.63
CA HIS A 98 -16.23 6.53 -2.70
C HIS A 98 -15.59 7.89 -2.43
N SER A 99 -15.41 8.26 -1.15
CA SER A 99 -14.79 9.53 -0.73
C SER A 99 -13.27 9.47 -0.60
N HIS A 100 -12.66 8.27 -0.78
CA HIS A 100 -11.22 8.04 -0.65
C HIS A 100 -10.57 7.62 -1.98
N THR A 101 -11.05 8.20 -3.09
CA THR A 101 -10.56 7.88 -4.44
C THR A 101 -9.84 9.05 -5.11
N ASP A 102 -9.59 10.13 -4.38
CA ASP A 102 -8.83 11.25 -4.90
C ASP A 102 -7.35 10.88 -5.06
N PRO A 103 -6.74 11.15 -6.22
CA PRO A 103 -5.31 11.01 -6.39
C PRO A 103 -4.55 11.88 -5.37
N LEU A 104 -3.49 11.32 -4.79
CA LEU A 104 -2.62 12.08 -3.90
C LEU A 104 -1.97 13.26 -4.63
N PRO A 105 -1.57 14.32 -3.89
CA PRO A 105 -0.89 15.47 -4.49
C PRO A 105 0.30 15.05 -5.36
N GLY A 106 0.32 15.50 -6.60
CA GLY A 106 1.37 15.25 -7.58
C GLY A 106 1.32 13.89 -8.31
N VAL A 107 0.39 13.00 -7.98
CA VAL A 107 0.26 11.68 -8.65
C VAL A 107 0.02 11.82 -10.15
N LEU A 108 -0.91 12.69 -10.56
CA LEU A 108 -1.28 12.82 -11.98
C LEU A 108 -0.10 13.34 -12.81
N ASP A 109 0.60 14.36 -12.32
CA ASP A 109 1.77 14.93 -13.00
C ASP A 109 2.93 13.92 -13.04
N THR A 110 3.12 13.17 -11.96
CA THR A 110 4.16 12.11 -11.89
C THR A 110 3.86 11.01 -12.90
N VAL A 111 2.62 10.53 -12.98
CA VAL A 111 2.20 9.50 -13.94
C VAL A 111 2.38 9.99 -15.38
N ALA A 112 2.05 11.25 -15.67
CA ALA A 112 2.27 11.83 -16.99
C ALA A 112 3.77 11.82 -17.37
N LYS A 113 4.64 12.30 -16.49
CA LYS A 113 6.10 12.30 -16.71
C LYS A 113 6.66 10.89 -16.91
N ILE A 114 6.21 9.91 -16.13
CA ILE A 114 6.65 8.51 -16.25
C ILE A 114 6.25 7.94 -17.60
N ARG A 115 5.04 8.25 -18.10
CA ARG A 115 4.59 7.86 -19.44
C ARG A 115 5.39 8.52 -20.55
N GLU A 116 5.77 9.80 -20.39
CA GLU A 116 6.68 10.49 -21.32
C GLU A 116 8.08 9.84 -21.38
N MET A 117 8.53 9.20 -20.29
CA MET A 117 9.75 8.39 -20.27
C MET A 117 9.61 7.04 -20.98
N GLY A 118 8.41 6.69 -21.49
CA GLY A 118 8.14 5.41 -22.15
C GLY A 118 7.92 4.23 -21.20
N ILE A 119 7.66 4.48 -19.90
CA ILE A 119 7.51 3.47 -18.87
C ILE A 119 6.03 3.13 -18.71
N VAL A 120 5.70 1.83 -18.69
CA VAL A 120 4.34 1.33 -18.47
C VAL A 120 4.00 1.20 -16.99
N LEU A 121 2.72 1.37 -16.65
CA LEU A 121 2.25 1.40 -15.27
C LEU A 121 1.33 0.21 -14.99
N GLY A 122 1.80 -0.68 -14.13
CA GLY A 122 0.98 -1.70 -13.49
C GLY A 122 0.55 -1.29 -12.09
N SER A 123 -0.35 -2.05 -11.50
CA SER A 123 -0.68 -1.88 -10.09
C SER A 123 -1.04 -3.19 -9.39
N THR A 124 -0.78 -3.23 -8.08
CA THR A 124 -1.23 -4.27 -7.16
C THR A 124 -1.91 -3.62 -5.96
N THR A 125 -2.78 -4.34 -5.27
CA THR A 125 -3.50 -3.82 -4.11
C THR A 125 -3.87 -4.94 -3.14
N GLY A 126 -4.09 -4.59 -1.88
CA GLY A 126 -4.71 -5.47 -0.89
C GLY A 126 -6.25 -5.47 -0.92
N TYR A 127 -6.86 -4.67 -1.78
CA TYR A 127 -8.31 -4.66 -2.01
C TYR A 127 -8.74 -5.82 -2.91
N SER A 128 -9.95 -6.35 -2.67
CA SER A 128 -10.57 -7.33 -3.57
C SER A 128 -11.10 -6.69 -4.86
N GLN A 129 -11.40 -7.50 -5.85
CA GLN A 129 -11.97 -7.03 -7.12
C GLN A 129 -13.23 -6.19 -6.90
N ILE A 130 -14.16 -6.63 -6.05
CA ILE A 130 -15.42 -5.92 -5.77
C ILE A 130 -15.16 -4.50 -5.22
N MET A 131 -14.15 -4.33 -4.36
CA MET A 131 -13.75 -3.01 -3.85
C MET A 131 -13.17 -2.16 -4.97
N MET A 132 -12.33 -2.75 -5.82
CA MET A 132 -11.71 -2.06 -6.95
C MET A 132 -12.70 -1.72 -8.06
N ASP A 133 -13.79 -2.46 -8.22
CA ASP A 133 -14.89 -2.12 -9.13
C ASP A 133 -15.57 -0.78 -8.77
N VAL A 134 -15.49 -0.37 -7.49
CA VAL A 134 -15.91 0.97 -7.04
C VAL A 134 -14.81 2.01 -7.24
N ILE A 135 -13.58 1.69 -6.83
CA ILE A 135 -12.45 2.64 -6.82
C ILE A 135 -12.02 3.04 -8.23
N VAL A 136 -11.79 2.04 -9.10
CA VAL A 136 -11.17 2.27 -10.42
C VAL A 136 -11.97 3.25 -11.31
N PRO A 137 -13.29 3.12 -11.45
CA PRO A 137 -14.07 4.08 -12.24
C PRO A 137 -14.02 5.51 -11.68
N LEU A 138 -13.98 5.66 -10.34
CA LEU A 138 -13.93 6.95 -9.68
C LEU A 138 -12.55 7.61 -9.81
N ALA A 139 -11.48 6.85 -9.58
CA ALA A 139 -10.11 7.32 -9.77
C ALA A 139 -9.85 7.70 -11.23
N LYS A 140 -10.36 6.91 -12.19
CA LYS A 140 -10.27 7.22 -13.62
C LYS A 140 -10.97 8.53 -14.00
N LYS A 141 -12.16 8.80 -13.45
CA LYS A 141 -12.86 10.08 -13.63
C LYS A 141 -12.05 11.27 -13.10
N LYS A 142 -11.20 11.03 -12.09
CA LYS A 142 -10.30 12.02 -11.50
C LYS A 142 -8.91 12.06 -12.18
N GLY A 143 -8.71 11.29 -13.25
CA GLY A 143 -7.52 11.31 -14.12
C GLY A 143 -6.49 10.20 -13.82
N TYR A 144 -6.67 9.36 -12.79
CA TYR A 144 -5.75 8.28 -12.48
C TYR A 144 -6.21 6.93 -13.03
N SER A 145 -5.41 6.35 -13.91
CA SER A 145 -5.66 5.01 -14.48
C SER A 145 -4.34 4.35 -14.87
N PRO A 146 -3.87 3.31 -14.16
CA PRO A 146 -2.74 2.50 -14.58
C PRO A 146 -3.10 1.67 -15.83
N ASP A 147 -2.08 1.19 -16.57
CA ASP A 147 -2.25 0.44 -17.81
C ASP A 147 -2.64 -1.02 -17.53
N CYS A 148 -2.26 -1.54 -16.37
CA CYS A 148 -2.63 -2.87 -15.89
C CYS A 148 -2.95 -2.83 -14.39
N MET A 149 -3.94 -3.62 -13.97
CA MET A 149 -4.33 -3.78 -12.57
C MET A 149 -4.44 -5.28 -12.27
N VAL A 150 -3.91 -5.69 -11.12
CA VAL A 150 -4.02 -7.07 -10.62
C VAL A 150 -4.45 -7.06 -9.17
N TYR A 151 -5.49 -7.81 -8.86
CA TYR A 151 -6.07 -7.96 -7.54
C TYR A 151 -5.77 -9.36 -6.98
N PRO A 152 -5.87 -9.58 -5.66
CA PRO A 152 -5.70 -10.91 -5.07
C PRO A 152 -6.60 -11.98 -5.72
N ASP A 153 -7.80 -11.62 -6.14
CA ASP A 153 -8.78 -12.50 -6.81
C ASP A 153 -8.21 -13.14 -8.09
N GLU A 154 -7.35 -12.44 -8.83
CA GLU A 154 -6.73 -12.95 -10.06
C GLU A 154 -5.58 -13.95 -9.81
N VAL A 155 -5.16 -14.08 -8.56
CA VAL A 155 -4.07 -14.98 -8.13
C VAL A 155 -4.53 -15.91 -7.02
N ALA A 156 -5.76 -16.41 -7.14
CA ALA A 156 -6.41 -17.34 -6.20
C ALA A 156 -6.46 -16.86 -4.74
N GLY A 157 -6.55 -15.53 -4.53
CA GLY A 157 -6.57 -14.93 -3.20
C GLY A 157 -5.20 -14.83 -2.52
N ILE A 158 -4.13 -15.27 -3.20
CA ILE A 158 -2.77 -15.28 -2.65
C ILE A 158 -2.12 -13.91 -2.90
N GLY A 159 -2.53 -12.91 -2.11
CA GLY A 159 -2.01 -11.54 -2.18
C GLY A 159 -0.65 -11.38 -1.48
N ARG A 160 -0.29 -10.13 -1.16
CA ARG A 160 0.93 -9.78 -0.44
C ARG A 160 1.09 -10.56 0.87
N PRO A 161 2.29 -10.96 1.22
CA PRO A 161 3.59 -10.60 0.66
C PRO A 161 4.05 -11.48 -0.52
N TYR A 162 3.21 -12.36 -1.03
CA TYR A 162 3.55 -13.24 -2.15
C TYR A 162 3.66 -12.46 -3.47
N PRO A 163 4.54 -12.86 -4.40
CA PRO A 163 4.89 -12.08 -5.59
C PRO A 163 3.91 -12.21 -6.76
N TYR A 164 2.86 -13.01 -6.64
CA TYR A 164 2.02 -13.45 -7.74
C TYR A 164 1.33 -12.30 -8.48
N MET A 165 0.89 -11.25 -7.78
CA MET A 165 0.27 -10.10 -8.42
C MET A 165 1.27 -9.30 -9.26
N ILE A 166 2.53 -9.17 -8.83
CA ILE A 166 3.59 -8.54 -9.63
C ILE A 166 3.89 -9.37 -10.86
N TRP A 167 4.10 -10.68 -10.72
CA TRP A 167 4.36 -11.55 -11.86
C TRP A 167 3.19 -11.56 -12.87
N ARG A 168 1.96 -11.51 -12.39
CA ARG A 168 0.77 -11.39 -13.25
C ARG A 168 0.72 -10.05 -13.99
N ASN A 169 1.15 -8.94 -13.36
CA ASN A 169 1.34 -7.66 -14.03
C ASN A 169 2.38 -7.76 -15.16
N LEU A 170 3.54 -8.40 -14.91
CA LEU A 170 4.58 -8.57 -15.91
C LEU A 170 4.05 -9.33 -17.14
N GLU A 171 3.33 -10.41 -16.90
CA GLU A 171 2.70 -11.20 -17.98
C GLU A 171 1.74 -10.33 -18.82
N LYS A 172 0.83 -9.61 -18.16
CA LYS A 172 -0.16 -8.75 -18.83
C LYS A 172 0.47 -7.57 -19.56
N LEU A 173 1.54 -6.99 -19.02
CA LEU A 173 2.28 -5.87 -19.61
C LEU A 173 3.32 -6.31 -20.66
N GLY A 174 3.52 -7.62 -20.85
CA GLY A 174 4.49 -8.15 -21.79
C GLY A 174 5.95 -7.91 -21.39
N MET A 175 6.21 -7.71 -20.10
CA MET A 175 7.56 -7.51 -19.57
C MET A 175 8.36 -8.82 -19.60
N ARG A 176 9.64 -8.70 -19.97
CA ARG A 176 10.52 -9.87 -20.13
C ARG A 176 11.47 -10.07 -18.95
N SER A 177 11.71 -9.03 -18.17
CA SER A 177 12.66 -9.06 -17.06
C SER A 177 12.11 -8.33 -15.83
N ILE A 178 12.17 -8.98 -14.69
CA ILE A 178 11.81 -8.39 -13.39
C ILE A 178 12.83 -7.33 -12.95
N SER A 179 14.08 -7.38 -13.44
CA SER A 179 15.13 -6.41 -13.12
C SER A 179 14.87 -5.01 -13.71
N GLU A 180 13.94 -4.91 -14.66
CA GLU A 180 13.49 -3.67 -15.31
C GLU A 180 12.24 -3.07 -14.65
N VAL A 181 11.85 -3.60 -13.48
CA VAL A 181 10.60 -3.26 -12.80
C VAL A 181 10.89 -2.63 -11.44
N LEU A 182 10.18 -1.53 -11.11
CA LEU A 182 10.11 -0.97 -9.76
C LEU A 182 8.76 -1.31 -9.12
N LYS A 183 8.81 -1.77 -7.88
CA LYS A 183 7.62 -1.79 -7.00
C LYS A 183 7.60 -0.53 -6.13
N ILE A 184 6.50 0.20 -6.17
CA ILE A 184 6.30 1.42 -5.40
C ILE A 184 5.14 1.19 -4.45
N GLY A 185 5.33 1.51 -3.17
CA GLY A 185 4.28 1.34 -2.17
C GLY A 185 4.56 2.09 -0.88
N ASP A 186 3.57 2.06 -0.01
CA ASP A 186 3.53 2.82 1.24
C ASP A 186 3.57 1.92 2.50
N THR A 187 3.67 0.60 2.32
CA THR A 187 3.63 -0.38 3.42
C THR A 187 4.80 -1.36 3.38
N ALA A 188 5.06 -2.01 4.53
CA ALA A 188 6.01 -3.12 4.61
C ALA A 188 5.62 -4.30 3.69
N ALA A 189 4.31 -4.56 3.54
CA ALA A 189 3.80 -5.62 2.68
C ALA A 189 4.11 -5.38 1.19
N ASP A 190 4.15 -4.11 0.74
CA ASP A 190 4.59 -3.74 -0.62
C ASP A 190 6.06 -4.07 -0.85
N MET A 191 6.90 -3.72 0.12
CA MET A 191 8.34 -3.98 0.04
C MET A 191 8.60 -5.49 -0.01
N GLN A 192 7.94 -6.26 0.85
CA GLN A 192 8.05 -7.72 0.87
C GLN A 192 7.55 -8.37 -0.42
N GLU A 193 6.41 -7.88 -0.98
CA GLU A 193 5.89 -8.33 -2.29
C GLU A 193 6.94 -8.12 -3.39
N GLY A 194 7.52 -6.91 -3.46
CA GLY A 194 8.52 -6.58 -4.45
C GLY A 194 9.82 -7.38 -4.29
N LYS A 195 10.32 -7.54 -3.06
CA LYS A 195 11.52 -8.36 -2.78
C LYS A 195 11.30 -9.82 -3.14
N ASN A 196 10.13 -10.37 -2.80
CA ASN A 196 9.77 -11.74 -3.14
C ASN A 196 9.60 -11.93 -4.66
N ALA A 197 9.19 -10.88 -5.38
CA ALA A 197 9.12 -10.89 -6.84
C ALA A 197 10.50 -10.77 -7.49
N GLY A 198 11.48 -10.20 -6.81
CA GLY A 198 12.84 -9.98 -7.31
C GLY A 198 13.04 -8.61 -7.97
N CYS A 199 12.12 -7.65 -7.79
CA CYS A 199 12.28 -6.29 -8.30
C CYS A 199 12.89 -5.33 -7.27
N LEU A 200 13.24 -4.13 -7.71
CA LEU A 200 13.60 -3.05 -6.82
C LEU A 200 12.37 -2.45 -6.15
N CYS A 201 12.49 -2.11 -4.87
CA CYS A 201 11.41 -1.62 -4.03
C CYS A 201 11.65 -0.17 -3.59
N VAL A 202 10.62 0.67 -3.74
CA VAL A 202 10.64 2.08 -3.37
C VAL A 202 9.52 2.36 -2.38
N GLY A 203 9.89 2.76 -1.16
CA GLY A 203 8.95 3.24 -0.16
C GLY A 203 8.62 4.72 -0.36
N VAL A 204 7.35 5.10 -0.24
CA VAL A 204 6.87 6.50 -0.33
C VAL A 204 6.46 6.96 1.06
N LEU A 205 7.03 8.08 1.54
CA LEU A 205 6.77 8.57 2.91
C LEU A 205 5.47 9.37 3.00
N LYS A 206 5.35 10.48 2.25
CA LYS A 206 4.17 11.37 2.32
C LYS A 206 2.94 10.67 1.72
N GLY A 207 1.85 10.71 2.45
CA GLY A 207 0.62 10.02 2.07
C GLY A 207 0.54 8.58 2.54
N SER A 208 1.64 8.02 3.10
CA SER A 208 1.72 6.61 3.46
C SER A 208 0.92 6.24 4.71
N SER A 209 0.47 4.99 4.73
CA SER A 209 -0.01 4.30 5.93
C SER A 209 1.08 4.21 7.01
N MET A 210 2.37 4.19 6.61
CA MET A 210 3.51 4.16 7.52
C MET A 210 3.60 5.42 8.39
N LEU A 211 3.29 6.61 7.84
CA LEU A 211 3.15 7.84 8.62
C LEU A 211 1.79 7.93 9.31
N GLY A 212 0.73 7.47 8.64
CA GLY A 212 -0.61 7.40 9.19
C GLY A 212 -1.27 8.75 9.49
N LEU A 213 -0.80 9.82 8.87
CA LEU A 213 -1.28 11.19 9.01
C LEU A 213 -1.97 11.64 7.73
N ASN A 214 -2.99 12.49 7.86
CA ASN A 214 -3.50 13.22 6.71
C ASN A 214 -2.60 14.42 6.38
N GLU A 215 -2.89 15.10 5.27
CA GLU A 215 -2.05 16.20 4.78
C GLU A 215 -2.01 17.39 5.75
N GLU A 216 -3.16 17.72 6.37
CA GLU A 216 -3.28 18.81 7.34
C GLU A 216 -2.55 18.49 8.64
N GLU A 217 -2.69 17.26 9.13
CA GLU A 217 -1.98 16.77 10.32
C GLU A 217 -0.46 16.85 10.10
N LEU A 218 0.03 16.37 8.96
CA LEU A 218 1.46 16.41 8.64
C LEU A 218 1.97 17.86 8.52
N ALA A 219 1.20 18.74 7.90
CA ALA A 219 1.55 20.16 7.76
C ALA A 219 1.51 20.93 9.10
N GLY A 220 0.68 20.48 10.03
CA GLY A 220 0.54 21.09 11.38
C GLY A 220 1.64 20.69 12.36
N LEU A 221 2.45 19.67 12.06
CA LEU A 221 3.53 19.24 12.94
C LEU A 221 4.72 20.22 12.97
N GLY A 222 5.38 20.30 14.12
CA GLY A 222 6.65 21.01 14.24
C GLY A 222 7.78 20.35 13.44
N HIS A 223 8.73 21.14 12.96
CA HIS A 223 9.84 20.67 12.12
C HIS A 223 10.60 19.47 12.73
N THR A 224 10.93 19.52 14.01
CA THR A 224 11.66 18.44 14.71
C THR A 224 10.84 17.15 14.77
N GLU A 225 9.53 17.28 15.05
CA GLU A 225 8.61 16.14 15.13
C GLU A 225 8.45 15.47 13.75
N THR A 226 8.24 16.29 12.71
CA THR A 226 8.17 15.81 11.32
C THR A 226 9.43 15.05 10.93
N LEU A 227 10.63 15.59 11.21
CA LEU A 227 11.89 14.92 10.93
C LEU A 227 12.02 13.58 11.68
N GLY A 228 11.58 13.53 12.93
CA GLY A 228 11.60 12.29 13.73
C GLY A 228 10.72 11.21 13.11
N LEU A 229 9.47 11.55 12.75
CA LEU A 229 8.54 10.61 12.11
C LEU A 229 9.04 10.12 10.75
N LEU A 230 9.51 11.02 9.90
CA LEU A 230 10.06 10.67 8.59
C LEU A 230 11.28 9.75 8.72
N LYS A 231 12.16 10.00 9.69
CA LYS A 231 13.32 9.14 9.96
C LYS A 231 12.90 7.73 10.38
N THR A 232 11.94 7.64 11.31
CA THR A 232 11.41 6.34 11.76
C THR A 232 10.74 5.59 10.62
N ALA A 233 9.88 6.24 9.84
CA ALA A 233 9.22 5.64 8.69
C ALA A 233 10.23 5.17 7.63
N LYS A 234 11.27 5.98 7.34
CA LYS A 234 12.36 5.59 6.43
C LYS A 234 13.07 4.33 6.93
N GLN A 235 13.35 4.23 8.23
CA GLN A 235 13.99 3.07 8.82
C GLN A 235 13.10 1.81 8.69
N ASN A 236 11.80 1.94 8.98
CA ASN A 236 10.85 0.85 8.85
C ASN A 236 10.75 0.33 7.40
N PHE A 237 10.78 1.22 6.40
CA PHE A 237 10.84 0.81 4.99
C PHE A 237 12.12 0.03 4.67
N LYS A 238 13.27 0.48 5.17
CA LYS A 238 14.54 -0.24 4.97
C LYS A 238 14.50 -1.63 5.58
N GLU A 239 14.00 -1.75 6.80
CA GLU A 239 13.85 -3.04 7.51
C GLU A 239 12.87 -3.97 6.78
N ALA A 240 11.84 -3.41 6.12
CA ALA A 240 10.92 -4.17 5.29
C ALA A 240 11.51 -4.58 3.92
N GLY A 241 12.69 -4.07 3.55
CA GLY A 241 13.40 -4.42 2.33
C GLY A 241 13.33 -3.38 1.21
N ALA A 242 12.97 -2.12 1.50
CA ALA A 242 13.06 -1.05 0.51
C ALA A 242 14.50 -0.83 0.06
N ASP A 243 14.74 -0.82 -1.25
CA ASP A 243 16.03 -0.44 -1.83
C ASP A 243 16.19 1.08 -1.80
N TYR A 244 15.08 1.81 -1.98
CA TYR A 244 15.03 3.28 -1.97
C TYR A 244 13.81 3.77 -1.18
N VAL A 245 13.92 4.99 -0.65
CA VAL A 245 12.81 5.68 0.03
C VAL A 245 12.75 7.11 -0.48
N ILE A 246 11.58 7.50 -1.01
CA ILE A 246 11.31 8.86 -1.51
C ILE A 246 10.41 9.63 -0.56
N SER A 247 10.55 10.96 -0.52
CA SER A 247 9.72 11.80 0.34
C SER A 247 8.25 11.81 -0.09
N GLY A 248 8.01 11.80 -1.39
CA GLY A 248 6.68 11.75 -1.98
C GLY A 248 6.74 11.20 -3.39
N ILE A 249 5.60 10.88 -3.96
CA ILE A 249 5.51 10.29 -5.30
C ILE A 249 6.14 11.19 -6.37
N THR A 250 6.19 12.49 -6.15
CA THR A 250 6.78 13.49 -7.05
C THR A 250 8.29 13.31 -7.26
N ASP A 251 8.99 12.62 -6.35
CA ASP A 251 10.43 12.36 -6.46
C ASP A 251 10.74 11.16 -7.39
N LEU A 252 9.72 10.41 -7.79
CA LEU A 252 9.89 9.16 -8.53
C LEU A 252 10.55 9.33 -9.92
N PRO A 253 10.22 10.35 -10.74
CA PRO A 253 10.87 10.56 -12.02
C PRO A 253 12.38 10.82 -11.87
N ASP A 254 12.77 11.60 -10.85
CA ASP A 254 14.18 11.90 -10.56
C ASP A 254 14.93 10.67 -10.07
N LEU A 255 14.32 9.84 -9.24
CA LEU A 255 14.90 8.54 -8.83
C LEU A 255 15.14 7.65 -10.06
N ILE A 256 14.16 7.52 -10.94
CA ILE A 256 14.29 6.68 -12.16
C ILE A 256 15.44 7.19 -13.03
N THR A 257 15.53 8.49 -13.24
CA THR A 257 16.61 9.12 -13.99
C THR A 257 17.97 8.82 -13.34
N SER A 258 18.06 8.93 -12.02
CA SER A 258 19.28 8.61 -11.25
C SER A 258 19.68 7.14 -11.38
N LEU A 259 18.73 6.21 -11.41
CA LEU A 259 18.97 4.77 -11.64
C LEU A 259 19.56 4.51 -13.03
N GLY A 260 19.09 5.25 -14.04
CA GLY A 260 19.59 5.15 -15.42
C GLY A 260 21.00 5.70 -15.60
N THR A 261 21.41 6.69 -14.81
CA THR A 261 22.75 7.31 -14.88
C THR A 261 23.74 6.74 -13.86
N ASP A 262 23.27 6.13 -12.80
CA ASP A 262 24.04 5.68 -11.61
C ASP A 262 24.60 6.88 -10.81
N GLU A 263 23.94 8.06 -10.89
CA GLU A 263 24.35 9.29 -10.23
C GLU A 263 23.24 9.81 -9.30
N GLY A 264 23.62 10.25 -8.12
CA GLY A 264 22.70 10.88 -7.16
C GLY A 264 21.66 9.95 -6.51
N VAL A 265 21.84 8.63 -6.67
CA VAL A 265 20.94 7.61 -6.09
C VAL A 265 21.05 7.56 -4.56
N GLU A 266 22.20 7.95 -4.01
CA GLU A 266 22.54 7.87 -2.58
C GLU A 266 21.59 8.68 -1.71
N LYS A 267 20.98 9.75 -2.23
CA LYS A 267 20.01 10.57 -1.49
C LYS A 267 18.72 9.80 -1.15
N TYR A 268 18.44 8.72 -1.87
CA TYR A 268 17.24 7.89 -1.70
C TYR A 268 17.49 6.60 -0.89
N VAL A 269 18.74 6.24 -0.65
CA VAL A 269 19.13 5.06 0.12
C VAL A 269 18.89 5.22 1.62
#